data_1a3e656c16fa75334462048e85cc2372
#
_entry.id   1a3e656c16fa75334462048e85cc2372
#
_cell.length_a   1.000
_cell.length_b   1.000
_cell.length_c   1.000
_cell.angle_alpha   90.00
_cell.angle_beta   90.00
_cell.angle_gamma   90.00
#
_symmetry.space_group_name_H-M   'P 1'
#
loop_
_entity.id
_entity.type
_entity.pdbx_description
1 polymer ?
#
loop_
_entity_poly.entity_id
_entity_poly.type
_entity_poly.pdbx_seq_one_letter_code
_entity_poly.pdbx_strand_id
1 'polypeptide(L)'
;MEHPGNEPGISGFGDCETSHPQPPPLPVSDPATETAEPDVTFRAHDLDRLRNADPSRAERVFTVLAGIFIGALVITNAIASKFFVLFGQELSCGIIAYPVTFLATDLISEIYGRKRANTVVGAGFVVSVFITIVVWIANAAPTYAQSPVSGEAFNSVFGLLPGIVLGSMIAYLTSQFIDVQIFEFWRKLTGGKYMWIRNNGSTFFSQLVDTIMVVTIALVIWPEVDGNPGTSPLGFETWQGIVFGQYVFKIGIAALDTPLFYVATHYLTNWIQEEEAALEANGVPQSRP
;
A
#
# COMPACT_ATOMS: atom_id res chain seq x y z
N MET A 1 -49.54 70.05 18.09
CA MET A 1 -49.82 71.10 17.07
C MET A 1 -49.75 70.39 15.75
N GLU A 2 -50.85 69.94 15.41
CA GLU A 2 -51.72 70.41 14.28
C GLU A 2 -51.33 69.81 12.95
N HIS A 3 -52.19 69.01 12.53
CA HIS A 3 -52.74 68.68 11.19
C HIS A 3 -52.83 69.93 10.24
N PRO A 4 -53.19 69.79 8.99
CA PRO A 4 -53.68 68.69 8.17
C PRO A 4 -53.35 68.82 6.64
N GLY A 5 -53.79 67.82 5.88
CA GLY A 5 -54.58 68.00 4.68
C GLY A 5 -53.86 67.74 3.37
N ASN A 6 -54.22 66.92 2.54
CA ASN A 6 -55.32 66.93 1.63
C ASN A 6 -55.00 66.02 0.42
N GLU A 7 -55.81 65.07 0.14
CA GLU A 7 -55.93 64.44 -1.15
C GLU A 7 -56.46 65.38 -2.23
N PRO A 8 -56.27 65.15 -3.52
CA PRO A 8 -57.35 64.42 -4.20
C PRO A 8 -56.91 63.45 -5.28
N GLY A 9 -57.76 62.43 -5.47
CA GLY A 9 -57.68 61.41 -6.46
C GLY A 9 -57.86 61.85 -7.90
N ILE A 10 -57.40 61.04 -8.81
CA ILE A 10 -57.92 60.93 -10.16
C ILE A 10 -57.95 59.43 -10.55
N SER A 11 -59.13 59.08 -11.00
CA SER A 11 -59.59 57.85 -11.58
C SER A 11 -58.89 57.41 -12.84
N GLY A 12 -58.83 56.12 -13.04
CA GLY A 12 -59.10 55.53 -14.34
C GLY A 12 -57.93 54.85 -15.03
N PHE A 13 -58.18 53.73 -15.40
CA PHE A 13 -57.72 52.93 -16.53
C PHE A 13 -57.13 51.56 -16.15
N GLY A 14 -57.89 50.54 -16.48
CA GLY A 14 -57.51 49.59 -17.50
C GLY A 14 -57.06 48.29 -16.94
N ASP A 15 -57.98 47.35 -16.77
CA ASP A 15 -57.75 45.94 -16.60
C ASP A 15 -56.85 45.41 -17.76
N CYS A 16 -55.64 45.13 -17.50
CA CYS A 16 -54.80 44.34 -18.38
C CYS A 16 -54.60 42.97 -17.74
N GLU A 17 -55.53 42.05 -18.04
CA GLU A 17 -55.40 40.63 -17.79
C GLU A 17 -54.17 40.12 -18.54
N THR A 18 -53.04 40.08 -17.88
CA THR A 18 -51.90 39.27 -18.32
C THR A 18 -52.18 37.83 -17.96
N SER A 19 -52.72 37.11 -18.94
CA SER A 19 -52.80 35.65 -18.93
C SER A 19 -51.40 35.06 -18.84
N HIS A 20 -50.98 34.70 -17.63
CA HIS A 20 -49.82 33.85 -17.48
C HIS A 20 -50.18 32.46 -17.99
N PRO A 21 -49.42 31.87 -18.92
CA PRO A 21 -49.62 30.49 -19.31
C PRO A 21 -49.36 29.61 -18.08
N GLN A 22 -50.33 28.79 -17.73
CA GLN A 22 -50.18 27.77 -16.71
C GLN A 22 -49.06 26.82 -17.13
N PRO A 23 -48.14 26.45 -16.21
CA PRO A 23 -47.16 25.43 -16.49
C PRO A 23 -47.92 24.11 -16.83
N PRO A 24 -47.37 23.28 -17.74
CA PRO A 24 -47.97 21.99 -18.08
C PRO A 24 -48.07 21.16 -16.82
N PRO A 25 -49.14 20.32 -16.68
CA PRO A 25 -49.32 19.43 -15.56
C PRO A 25 -48.11 18.49 -15.49
N LEU A 26 -47.54 18.35 -14.28
CA LEU A 26 -46.49 17.36 -14.00
C LEU A 26 -47.01 15.98 -14.43
N PRO A 27 -46.17 15.16 -15.08
CA PRO A 27 -46.57 13.81 -15.42
C PRO A 27 -46.98 13.08 -14.11
N VAL A 28 -48.22 12.58 -14.11
CA VAL A 28 -48.73 11.71 -13.06
C VAL A 28 -47.81 10.50 -13.06
N SER A 29 -47.04 10.30 -12.00
CA SER A 29 -46.23 9.11 -11.80
C SER A 29 -47.19 7.91 -11.72
N ASP A 30 -47.14 7.05 -12.71
CA ASP A 30 -47.80 5.76 -12.67
C ASP A 30 -47.34 5.01 -11.41
N PRO A 31 -48.25 4.49 -10.57
CA PRO A 31 -47.88 3.72 -9.37
C PRO A 31 -47.28 2.34 -9.68
N ALA A 32 -46.93 2.08 -10.95
CA ALA A 32 -46.34 0.83 -11.42
C ALA A 32 -44.85 0.94 -11.76
N THR A 33 -44.15 2.05 -11.40
CA THR A 33 -42.70 2.04 -11.36
C THR A 33 -42.28 1.46 -10.02
N GLU A 34 -42.60 0.19 -9.83
CA GLU A 34 -41.95 -0.71 -8.90
C GLU A 34 -40.45 -0.51 -9.12
N THR A 35 -39.78 0.05 -8.11
CA THR A 35 -38.32 0.12 -8.05
C THR A 35 -37.85 -1.32 -8.15
N ALA A 36 -37.47 -1.73 -9.36
CA ALA A 36 -36.77 -2.97 -9.56
C ALA A 36 -35.51 -2.86 -8.71
N GLU A 37 -35.50 -3.49 -7.53
CA GLU A 37 -34.28 -3.78 -6.82
C GLU A 37 -33.32 -4.36 -7.87
N PRO A 38 -32.05 -3.88 -7.94
CA PRO A 38 -31.10 -4.47 -8.86
C PRO A 38 -31.07 -5.96 -8.53
N ASP A 39 -31.46 -6.78 -9.50
CA ASP A 39 -31.44 -8.24 -9.40
C ASP A 39 -29.98 -8.67 -9.21
N VAL A 40 -29.55 -8.73 -7.94
CA VAL A 40 -28.21 -9.16 -7.50
C VAL A 40 -28.13 -10.69 -7.53
N THR A 41 -29.02 -11.35 -8.26
CA THR A 41 -28.84 -12.76 -8.58
C THR A 41 -27.70 -12.88 -9.59
N PHE A 42 -26.47 -12.98 -9.05
CA PHE A 42 -25.32 -13.51 -9.77
C PHE A 42 -25.80 -14.83 -10.39
N ARG A 43 -26.09 -14.83 -11.70
CA ARG A 43 -26.56 -16.03 -12.37
C ARG A 43 -25.47 -17.09 -12.24
N ALA A 44 -25.83 -18.29 -11.86
CA ALA A 44 -24.90 -19.42 -11.74
C ALA A 44 -24.04 -19.58 -13.02
N HIS A 45 -24.57 -19.23 -14.17
CA HIS A 45 -23.86 -19.18 -15.44
C HIS A 45 -22.72 -18.14 -15.51
N ASP A 46 -22.84 -17.00 -14.82
CA ASP A 46 -21.79 -15.98 -14.80
C ASP A 46 -20.65 -16.42 -13.87
N LEU A 47 -21.00 -17.11 -12.77
CA LEU A 47 -20.00 -17.74 -11.89
C LEU A 47 -19.24 -18.86 -12.60
N ASP A 48 -19.92 -19.68 -13.41
CA ASP A 48 -19.28 -20.75 -14.18
C ASP A 48 -18.34 -20.19 -15.26
N ARG A 49 -18.69 -19.08 -15.89
CA ARG A 49 -17.81 -18.39 -16.86
C ARG A 49 -16.56 -17.84 -16.16
N LEU A 50 -16.72 -17.18 -15.01
CA LEU A 50 -15.58 -16.66 -14.24
C LEU A 50 -14.69 -17.78 -13.70
N ARG A 51 -15.29 -18.91 -13.31
CA ARG A 51 -14.57 -20.07 -12.77
C ARG A 51 -13.77 -20.83 -13.84
N ASN A 52 -14.25 -20.85 -15.08
CA ASN A 52 -13.64 -21.61 -16.17
C ASN A 52 -12.80 -20.75 -17.13
N ALA A 53 -12.71 -19.43 -16.89
CA ALA A 53 -11.80 -18.57 -17.65
C ALA A 53 -10.35 -18.85 -17.24
N ASP A 54 -9.51 -19.24 -18.19
CA ASP A 54 -8.06 -19.31 -17.94
C ASP A 54 -7.52 -17.90 -17.65
N PRO A 55 -6.73 -17.72 -16.57
CA PRO A 55 -6.16 -16.44 -16.25
C PRO A 55 -5.20 -15.99 -17.36
N SER A 56 -5.30 -14.74 -17.78
CA SER A 56 -4.38 -14.14 -18.75
C SER A 56 -2.94 -14.18 -18.24
N ARG A 57 -1.95 -14.05 -19.13
CA ARG A 57 -0.54 -13.94 -18.71
C ARG A 57 -0.34 -12.77 -17.75
N ALA A 58 -1.03 -11.65 -17.98
CA ALA A 58 -0.98 -10.50 -17.08
C ALA A 58 -1.47 -10.84 -15.67
N GLU A 59 -2.58 -11.56 -15.52
CA GLU A 59 -3.09 -11.98 -14.21
C GLU A 59 -2.17 -13.00 -13.51
N ARG A 60 -1.58 -13.91 -14.28
CA ARG A 60 -0.59 -14.86 -13.74
C ARG A 60 0.65 -14.15 -13.24
N VAL A 61 1.21 -13.21 -14.02
CA VAL A 61 2.37 -12.41 -13.60
C VAL A 61 2.05 -11.60 -12.35
N PHE A 62 0.89 -10.92 -12.32
CA PHE A 62 0.44 -10.18 -11.16
C PHE A 62 0.37 -11.05 -9.90
N THR A 63 -0.27 -12.22 -10.01
CA THR A 63 -0.44 -13.16 -8.89
C THR A 63 0.90 -13.66 -8.36
N VAL A 64 1.83 -14.00 -9.26
CA VAL A 64 3.18 -14.46 -8.90
C VAL A 64 3.96 -13.34 -8.23
N LEU A 65 3.97 -12.12 -8.79
CA LEU A 65 4.67 -10.98 -8.20
C LEU A 65 4.09 -10.60 -6.82
N ALA A 66 2.76 -10.61 -6.67
CA ALA A 66 2.11 -10.38 -5.38
C ALA A 66 2.48 -11.46 -4.36
N GLY A 67 2.49 -12.73 -4.77
CA GLY A 67 2.93 -13.85 -3.92
C GLY A 67 4.39 -13.74 -3.50
N ILE A 68 5.28 -13.38 -4.42
CA ILE A 68 6.70 -13.14 -4.13
C ILE A 68 6.87 -11.98 -3.15
N PHE A 69 6.17 -10.86 -3.37
CA PHE A 69 6.21 -9.71 -2.47
C PHE A 69 5.78 -10.09 -1.05
N ILE A 70 4.61 -10.72 -0.91
CA ILE A 70 4.07 -11.11 0.41
C ILE A 70 5.00 -12.12 1.09
N GLY A 71 5.47 -13.13 0.36
CA GLY A 71 6.41 -14.13 0.88
C GLY A 71 7.74 -13.51 1.33
N ALA A 72 8.30 -12.61 0.53
CA ALA A 72 9.52 -11.88 0.87
C ALA A 72 9.33 -10.96 2.08
N LEU A 73 8.19 -10.26 2.18
CA LEU A 73 7.85 -9.41 3.32
C LEU A 73 7.75 -10.23 4.62
N VAL A 74 7.08 -11.36 4.56
CA VAL A 74 6.91 -12.26 5.71
C VAL A 74 8.26 -12.81 6.18
N ILE A 75 9.07 -13.34 5.27
CA ILE A 75 10.37 -13.90 5.66
C ILE A 75 11.32 -12.82 6.15
N THR A 76 11.30 -11.63 5.55
CA THR A 76 12.06 -10.46 6.02
C THR A 76 11.77 -10.19 7.50
N ASN A 77 10.51 -10.10 7.88
CA ASN A 77 10.10 -9.86 9.25
C ASN A 77 10.47 -11.03 10.20
N ALA A 78 10.27 -12.27 9.74
CA ALA A 78 10.52 -13.45 10.56
C ALA A 78 11.99 -13.67 10.93
N ILE A 79 12.93 -13.32 10.02
CA ILE A 79 14.37 -13.51 10.25
C ILE A 79 15.08 -12.22 10.70
N ALA A 80 14.35 -11.12 10.86
CA ALA A 80 14.93 -9.82 11.18
C ALA A 80 15.55 -9.74 12.58
N SER A 81 15.14 -10.62 13.49
CA SER A 81 15.71 -10.74 14.84
C SER A 81 17.17 -11.22 14.87
N LYS A 82 17.65 -11.88 13.81
CA LYS A 82 19.03 -12.31 13.68
C LYS A 82 19.87 -11.24 13.01
N PHE A 83 21.07 -10.95 13.56
CA PHE A 83 22.05 -10.04 12.99
C PHE A 83 23.26 -10.78 12.46
N PHE A 84 23.91 -10.22 11.45
CA PHE A 84 25.18 -10.69 10.90
C PHE A 84 26.07 -9.48 10.57
N VAL A 85 27.37 -9.73 10.41
CA VAL A 85 28.34 -8.69 10.06
C VAL A 85 28.76 -8.84 8.60
N LEU A 86 28.62 -7.77 7.82
CA LEU A 86 29.05 -7.70 6.43
C LEU A 86 29.87 -6.42 6.22
N PHE A 87 31.12 -6.54 5.74
CA PHE A 87 32.06 -5.42 5.58
C PHE A 87 32.23 -4.56 6.84
N GLY A 88 32.18 -5.18 8.02
CA GLY A 88 32.28 -4.49 9.30
C GLY A 88 31.02 -3.75 9.75
N GLN A 89 29.89 -3.90 9.04
CA GLN A 89 28.61 -3.33 9.42
C GLN A 89 27.68 -4.41 9.99
N GLU A 90 26.96 -4.07 11.04
CA GLU A 90 25.95 -4.92 11.66
C GLU A 90 24.63 -4.79 10.89
N LEU A 91 24.16 -5.89 10.32
CA LEU A 91 22.97 -5.94 9.49
C LEU A 91 21.99 -6.97 10.03
N SER A 92 20.69 -6.64 10.03
CA SER A 92 19.63 -7.63 10.26
C SER A 92 19.52 -8.60 9.09
N CYS A 93 19.31 -9.90 9.37
CA CYS A 93 19.09 -10.89 8.30
C CYS A 93 17.85 -10.58 7.43
N GLY A 94 16.87 -9.84 7.94
CA GLY A 94 15.72 -9.38 7.15
C GLY A 94 16.11 -8.61 5.90
N ILE A 95 17.28 -7.92 5.91
CA ILE A 95 17.74 -7.14 4.77
C ILE A 95 18.08 -7.99 3.53
N ILE A 96 18.27 -9.30 3.67
CA ILE A 96 18.61 -10.23 2.57
C ILE A 96 17.44 -10.37 1.59
N ALA A 97 16.22 -10.48 2.11
CA ALA A 97 15.02 -10.61 1.26
C ALA A 97 14.40 -9.25 0.88
N TYR A 98 14.86 -8.16 1.49
CA TYR A 98 14.35 -6.80 1.27
C TYR A 98 14.41 -6.33 -0.20
N PRO A 99 15.49 -6.58 -0.99
CA PRO A 99 15.53 -6.22 -2.40
C PRO A 99 14.38 -6.81 -3.21
N VAL A 100 14.00 -8.03 -2.90
CA VAL A 100 12.91 -8.72 -3.60
C VAL A 100 11.57 -8.02 -3.39
N THR A 101 11.33 -7.44 -2.19
CA THR A 101 10.11 -6.68 -1.92
C THR A 101 10.01 -5.42 -2.75
N PHE A 102 11.12 -4.69 -2.94
CA PHE A 102 11.15 -3.48 -3.78
C PHE A 102 10.97 -3.84 -5.24
N LEU A 103 11.78 -4.76 -5.75
CA LEU A 103 11.68 -5.17 -7.16
C LEU A 103 10.25 -5.62 -7.51
N ALA A 104 9.61 -6.42 -6.66
CA ALA A 104 8.27 -6.89 -6.90
C ALA A 104 7.23 -5.74 -6.88
N THR A 105 7.30 -4.81 -5.92
CA THR A 105 6.39 -3.66 -5.87
C THR A 105 6.61 -2.69 -7.01
N ASP A 106 7.84 -2.46 -7.41
CA ASP A 106 8.18 -1.58 -8.52
C ASP A 106 7.68 -2.16 -9.86
N LEU A 107 7.88 -3.47 -10.08
CA LEU A 107 7.34 -4.18 -11.25
C LEU A 107 5.80 -4.14 -11.27
N ILE A 108 5.15 -4.37 -10.14
CA ILE A 108 3.68 -4.26 -10.05
C ILE A 108 3.24 -2.82 -10.33
N SER A 109 3.93 -1.83 -9.78
CA SER A 109 3.60 -0.42 -9.98
C SER A 109 3.75 0.02 -11.42
N GLU A 110 4.79 -0.44 -12.10
CA GLU A 110 5.09 -0.11 -13.52
C GLU A 110 4.11 -0.80 -14.47
N ILE A 111 3.89 -2.10 -14.31
CA ILE A 111 3.08 -2.91 -15.24
C ILE A 111 1.58 -2.72 -14.99
N TYR A 112 1.15 -2.66 -13.72
CA TYR A 112 -0.28 -2.69 -13.34
C TYR A 112 -0.77 -1.39 -12.68
N GLY A 113 0.13 -0.45 -12.45
CA GLY A 113 -0.15 0.85 -11.85
C GLY A 113 -0.19 0.87 -10.32
N ARG A 114 -0.01 2.07 -9.77
CA ARG A 114 0.13 2.33 -8.32
C ARG A 114 -1.05 1.84 -7.48
N LYS A 115 -2.27 1.84 -8.02
CA LYS A 115 -3.45 1.38 -7.25
C LYS A 115 -3.34 -0.10 -6.90
N ARG A 116 -2.95 -0.94 -7.88
CA ARG A 116 -2.76 -2.38 -7.65
C ARG A 116 -1.55 -2.65 -6.75
N ALA A 117 -0.45 -1.92 -6.92
CA ALA A 117 0.71 -2.01 -6.03
C ALA A 117 0.32 -1.70 -4.57
N ASN A 118 -0.40 -0.61 -4.32
CA ASN A 118 -0.87 -0.26 -2.97
C ASN A 118 -1.80 -1.33 -2.38
N THR A 119 -2.64 -1.98 -3.19
CA THR A 119 -3.48 -3.09 -2.73
C THR A 119 -2.64 -4.28 -2.28
N VAL A 120 -1.60 -4.63 -3.04
CA VAL A 120 -0.68 -5.73 -2.68
C VAL A 120 0.11 -5.41 -1.41
N VAL A 121 0.58 -4.16 -1.25
CA VAL A 121 1.24 -3.70 -0.02
C VAL A 121 0.29 -3.78 1.17
N GLY A 122 -0.96 -3.32 1.01
CA GLY A 122 -2.00 -3.46 2.03
C GLY A 122 -2.27 -4.92 2.41
N ALA A 123 -2.36 -5.81 1.42
CA ALA A 123 -2.50 -7.25 1.67
C ALA A 123 -1.29 -7.82 2.43
N GLY A 124 -0.08 -7.40 2.10
CA GLY A 124 1.14 -7.77 2.82
C GLY A 124 1.09 -7.37 4.30
N PHE A 125 0.59 -6.17 4.61
CA PHE A 125 0.41 -5.75 6.01
C PHE A 125 -0.63 -6.61 6.75
N VAL A 126 -1.76 -6.91 6.13
CA VAL A 126 -2.78 -7.81 6.72
C VAL A 126 -2.18 -9.19 7.02
N VAL A 127 -1.42 -9.75 6.09
CA VAL A 127 -0.73 -11.03 6.28
C VAL A 127 0.31 -10.94 7.38
N SER A 128 1.08 -9.87 7.47
CA SER A 128 2.08 -9.66 8.53
C SER A 128 1.43 -9.58 9.92
N VAL A 129 0.30 -8.89 10.06
CA VAL A 129 -0.48 -8.86 11.31
C VAL A 129 -1.02 -10.25 11.65
N PHE A 130 -1.58 -10.96 10.67
CA PHE A 130 -2.07 -12.33 10.86
C PHE A 130 -0.96 -13.27 11.37
N ILE A 131 0.22 -13.25 10.76
CA ILE A 131 1.35 -14.06 11.18
C ILE A 131 1.82 -13.68 12.58
N THR A 132 1.85 -12.39 12.91
CA THR A 132 2.19 -11.91 14.25
C THR A 132 1.24 -12.48 15.30
N ILE A 133 -0.07 -12.47 15.04
CA ILE A 133 -1.06 -13.06 15.94
C ILE A 133 -0.84 -14.57 16.10
N VAL A 134 -0.62 -15.30 15.00
CA VAL A 134 -0.37 -16.74 15.03
C VAL A 134 0.89 -17.07 15.84
N VAL A 135 1.98 -16.34 15.61
CA VAL A 135 3.24 -16.53 16.33
C VAL A 135 3.08 -16.17 17.83
N TRP A 136 2.34 -15.12 18.14
CA TRP A 136 2.05 -14.75 19.53
C TRP A 136 1.26 -15.85 20.26
N ILE A 137 0.24 -16.43 19.62
CA ILE A 137 -0.51 -17.57 20.15
C ILE A 137 0.42 -18.78 20.34
N ALA A 138 1.27 -19.05 19.35
CA ALA A 138 2.22 -20.16 19.42
C ALA A 138 3.24 -19.98 20.56
N ASN A 139 3.70 -18.76 20.81
CA ASN A 139 4.62 -18.42 21.91
C ASN A 139 3.94 -18.55 23.29
N ALA A 140 2.64 -18.26 23.38
CA ALA A 140 1.85 -18.41 24.60
C ALA A 140 1.47 -19.89 24.91
N ALA A 141 1.59 -20.79 23.93
CA ALA A 141 1.24 -22.21 24.12
C ALA A 141 2.30 -22.92 25.01
N PRO A 142 1.86 -23.80 25.93
CA PRO A 142 2.77 -24.52 26.81
C PRO A 142 3.68 -25.45 25.99
N THR A 143 4.99 -25.36 26.25
CA THR A 143 5.99 -26.15 25.53
C THR A 143 5.93 -27.60 25.99
N TYR A 144 5.82 -28.53 25.04
CA TYR A 144 5.89 -29.97 25.30
C TYR A 144 7.30 -30.40 25.74
N ALA A 145 7.40 -31.26 26.76
CA ALA A 145 8.67 -31.63 27.39
C ALA A 145 9.70 -32.24 26.42
N GLN A 146 9.24 -32.94 25.38
CA GLN A 146 10.11 -33.56 24.35
C GLN A 146 10.15 -32.67 23.05
N SER A 147 9.72 -31.43 23.11
CA SER A 147 9.83 -30.52 21.96
C SER A 147 11.30 -30.30 21.57
N PRO A 148 11.65 -30.38 20.27
CA PRO A 148 13.02 -30.09 19.82
C PRO A 148 13.44 -28.65 20.01
N VAL A 149 12.45 -27.74 20.18
CA VAL A 149 12.68 -26.31 20.43
C VAL A 149 12.07 -25.94 21.79
N SER A 150 12.90 -25.39 22.69
CA SER A 150 12.41 -24.91 23.98
C SER A 150 11.59 -23.61 23.80
N GLY A 151 10.69 -23.31 24.76
CA GLY A 151 9.94 -22.07 24.74
C GLY A 151 10.85 -20.84 24.77
N GLU A 152 11.97 -20.87 25.49
CA GLU A 152 12.97 -19.79 25.53
C GLU A 152 13.63 -19.58 24.16
N ALA A 153 14.02 -20.68 23.48
CA ALA A 153 14.59 -20.60 22.14
C ALA A 153 13.59 -20.06 21.12
N PHE A 154 12.32 -20.49 21.20
CA PHE A 154 11.26 -19.95 20.36
C PHE A 154 11.05 -18.46 20.60
N ASN A 155 10.96 -18.04 21.85
CA ASN A 155 10.79 -16.66 22.23
C ASN A 155 11.99 -15.77 21.83
N SER A 156 13.23 -16.27 21.95
CA SER A 156 14.42 -15.50 21.53
C SER A 156 14.46 -15.24 20.01
N VAL A 157 13.82 -16.10 19.19
CA VAL A 157 13.71 -15.91 17.74
C VAL A 157 12.53 -15.00 17.37
N PHE A 158 11.36 -15.24 17.98
CA PHE A 158 10.11 -14.63 17.55
C PHE A 158 9.57 -13.55 18.49
N GLY A 159 10.14 -13.34 19.67
CA GLY A 159 9.67 -12.34 20.63
C GLY A 159 9.75 -10.90 20.12
N LEU A 160 10.69 -10.61 19.22
CA LEU A 160 10.80 -9.29 18.56
C LEU A 160 9.85 -9.12 17.36
N LEU A 161 9.23 -10.19 16.87
CA LEU A 161 8.41 -10.14 15.65
C LEU A 161 7.28 -9.09 15.72
N PRO A 162 6.50 -8.98 16.81
CA PRO A 162 5.46 -7.96 16.88
C PRO A 162 6.01 -6.54 16.77
N GLY A 163 7.15 -6.27 17.44
CA GLY A 163 7.83 -4.97 17.36
C GLY A 163 8.37 -4.67 15.96
N ILE A 164 8.92 -5.68 15.27
CA ILE A 164 9.41 -5.56 13.90
C ILE A 164 8.27 -5.25 12.95
N VAL A 165 7.15 -5.99 13.03
CA VAL A 165 5.98 -5.77 12.17
C VAL A 165 5.36 -4.39 12.44
N LEU A 166 5.15 -4.03 13.71
CA LEU A 166 4.60 -2.73 14.08
C LEU A 166 5.53 -1.60 13.62
N GLY A 167 6.82 -1.73 13.88
CA GLY A 167 7.85 -0.79 13.46
C GLY A 167 7.88 -0.60 11.94
N SER A 168 7.82 -1.68 11.18
CA SER A 168 7.79 -1.65 9.71
C SER A 168 6.54 -0.95 9.17
N MET A 169 5.37 -1.19 9.75
CA MET A 169 4.11 -0.53 9.32
C MET A 169 4.14 0.97 9.60
N ILE A 170 4.54 1.37 10.80
CA ILE A 170 4.62 2.79 11.18
C ILE A 170 5.68 3.51 10.34
N ALA A 171 6.85 2.90 10.18
CA ALA A 171 7.93 3.43 9.38
C ALA A 171 7.53 3.62 7.92
N TYR A 172 6.88 2.62 7.31
CA TYR A 172 6.38 2.70 5.94
C TYR A 172 5.41 3.86 5.74
N LEU A 173 4.39 3.98 6.59
CA LEU A 173 3.41 5.06 6.47
C LEU A 173 4.05 6.44 6.65
N THR A 174 4.96 6.57 7.61
CA THR A 174 5.66 7.83 7.89
C THR A 174 6.62 8.19 6.77
N SER A 175 7.41 7.23 6.29
CA SER A 175 8.37 7.46 5.20
C SER A 175 7.67 7.81 3.90
N GLN A 176 6.55 7.19 3.57
CA GLN A 176 5.72 7.54 2.40
C GLN A 176 5.19 8.97 2.49
N PHE A 177 4.69 9.37 3.66
CA PHE A 177 4.22 10.73 3.87
C PHE A 177 5.36 11.75 3.69
N ILE A 178 6.53 11.48 4.29
CA ILE A 178 7.72 12.33 4.19
C ILE A 178 8.23 12.39 2.76
N ASP A 179 8.25 11.27 2.04
CA ASP A 179 8.67 11.21 0.64
C ASP A 179 7.87 12.18 -0.24
N VAL A 180 6.55 12.14 -0.12
CA VAL A 180 5.66 13.05 -0.85
C VAL A 180 5.94 14.52 -0.50
N GLN A 181 6.14 14.85 0.79
CA GLN A 181 6.41 16.22 1.21
C GLN A 181 7.76 16.74 0.69
N ILE A 182 8.80 15.90 0.78
CA ILE A 182 10.14 16.25 0.29
C ILE A 182 10.15 16.35 -1.24
N PHE A 183 9.46 15.46 -1.94
CA PHE A 183 9.31 15.53 -3.39
C PHE A 183 8.65 16.85 -3.83
N GLU A 184 7.59 17.29 -3.15
CA GLU A 184 6.94 18.56 -3.41
C GLU A 184 7.82 19.78 -3.07
N PHE A 185 8.56 19.69 -1.96
CA PHE A 185 9.52 20.72 -1.57
C PHE A 185 10.58 20.91 -2.65
N TRP A 186 11.22 19.83 -3.11
CA TRP A 186 12.19 19.88 -4.21
C TRP A 186 11.56 20.40 -5.51
N ARG A 187 10.33 19.99 -5.81
CA ARG A 187 9.61 20.48 -6.99
C ARG A 187 9.43 21.99 -6.99
N LYS A 188 9.08 22.57 -5.84
CA LYS A 188 8.95 24.01 -5.66
C LYS A 188 10.30 24.72 -5.75
N LEU A 189 11.33 24.18 -5.10
CA LEU A 189 12.67 24.76 -5.08
C LEU A 189 13.35 24.77 -6.45
N THR A 190 13.15 23.72 -7.25
CA THR A 190 13.77 23.59 -8.59
C THR A 190 12.93 24.17 -9.72
N GLY A 191 11.78 24.75 -9.43
CA GLY A 191 10.85 25.26 -10.45
C GLY A 191 10.40 24.18 -11.43
N GLY A 192 10.31 22.91 -10.98
CA GLY A 192 9.93 21.77 -11.81
C GLY A 192 11.07 21.17 -12.65
N LYS A 193 12.24 21.80 -12.69
CA LYS A 193 13.45 21.30 -13.36
C LYS A 193 14.12 20.20 -12.51
N TYR A 194 15.01 19.43 -13.12
CA TYR A 194 15.81 18.38 -12.45
C TYR A 194 14.98 17.30 -11.74
N MET A 195 14.14 16.60 -12.52
CA MET A 195 13.32 15.49 -12.03
C MET A 195 14.12 14.40 -11.26
N TRP A 196 15.38 14.17 -11.68
CA TRP A 196 16.27 13.23 -11.01
C TRP A 196 16.58 13.61 -9.56
N ILE A 197 16.90 14.88 -9.28
CA ILE A 197 17.18 15.38 -7.92
C ILE A 197 15.94 15.23 -7.02
N ARG A 198 14.77 15.54 -7.55
CA ARG A 198 13.49 15.43 -6.87
C ARG A 198 13.20 14.00 -6.43
N ASN A 199 13.34 13.07 -7.37
CA ASN A 199 13.03 11.66 -7.14
C ASN A 199 14.05 11.01 -6.19
N ASN A 200 15.34 11.13 -6.50
CA ASN A 200 16.38 10.51 -5.67
C ASN A 200 16.54 11.20 -4.31
N GLY A 201 16.42 12.54 -4.28
CA GLY A 201 16.54 13.30 -3.03
C GLY A 201 15.42 12.97 -2.03
N SER A 202 14.17 12.79 -2.48
CA SER A 202 13.08 12.38 -1.60
C SER A 202 13.27 10.95 -1.13
N THR A 203 13.62 10.03 -2.03
CA THR A 203 13.83 8.61 -1.70
C THR A 203 14.96 8.40 -0.69
N PHE A 204 16.10 9.08 -0.84
CA PHE A 204 17.18 8.96 0.14
C PHE A 204 16.74 9.39 1.54
N PHE A 205 16.00 10.48 1.63
CA PHE A 205 15.54 10.99 2.92
C PHE A 205 14.47 10.10 3.54
N SER A 206 13.50 9.66 2.75
CA SER A 206 12.43 8.77 3.23
C SER A 206 12.97 7.42 3.69
N GLN A 207 13.97 6.85 2.99
CA GLN A 207 14.64 5.61 3.38
C GLN A 207 15.46 5.74 4.67
N LEU A 208 16.05 6.91 4.92
CA LEU A 208 16.72 7.18 6.20
C LEU A 208 15.72 7.19 7.36
N VAL A 209 14.61 7.89 7.19
CA VAL A 209 13.54 7.94 8.20
C VAL A 209 12.95 6.56 8.44
N ASP A 210 12.66 5.80 7.38
CA ASP A 210 12.19 4.42 7.46
C ASP A 210 13.13 3.56 8.30
N THR A 211 14.42 3.60 8.00
CA THR A 211 15.42 2.81 8.73
C THR A 211 15.54 3.20 10.20
N ILE A 212 15.58 4.50 10.50
CA ILE A 212 15.62 4.99 11.88
C ILE A 212 14.38 4.50 12.65
N MET A 213 13.20 4.64 12.06
CA MET A 213 11.96 4.27 12.73
C MET A 213 11.84 2.77 12.97
N VAL A 214 12.11 1.93 11.95
CA VAL A 214 12.07 0.48 12.12
C VAL A 214 13.01 0.02 13.23
N VAL A 215 14.27 0.43 13.16
CA VAL A 215 15.28 0.02 14.15
C VAL A 215 14.92 0.53 15.56
N THR A 216 14.46 1.78 15.68
CA THR A 216 14.09 2.34 16.97
C THR A 216 12.87 1.65 17.57
N ILE A 217 11.80 1.46 16.78
CA ILE A 217 10.58 0.85 17.30
C ILE A 217 10.80 -0.62 17.64
N ALA A 218 11.44 -1.37 16.73
CA ALA A 218 11.59 -2.81 16.91
C ALA A 218 12.62 -3.22 17.97
N LEU A 219 13.71 -2.47 18.10
CA LEU A 219 14.87 -2.90 18.89
C LEU A 219 15.16 -2.04 20.12
N VAL A 220 14.51 -0.88 20.26
CA VAL A 220 14.63 -0.03 21.44
C VAL A 220 13.31 0.06 22.18
N ILE A 221 12.23 0.48 21.51
CA ILE A 221 10.93 0.72 22.16
C ILE A 221 10.23 -0.59 22.49
N TRP A 222 10.14 -1.52 21.55
CA TRP A 222 9.40 -2.77 21.75
C TRP A 222 9.91 -3.61 22.91
N PRO A 223 11.23 -3.84 23.10
CA PRO A 223 11.74 -4.58 24.24
C PRO A 223 11.38 -3.99 25.59
N GLU A 224 11.29 -2.66 25.67
CA GLU A 224 10.87 -1.97 26.90
C GLU A 224 9.37 -2.15 27.18
N VAL A 225 8.54 -2.14 26.13
CA VAL A 225 7.08 -2.28 26.22
C VAL A 225 6.67 -3.73 26.49
N ASP A 226 7.31 -4.68 25.79
CA ASP A 226 7.02 -6.11 25.93
C ASP A 226 7.43 -6.67 27.29
N GLY A 227 8.46 -6.07 27.92
CA GLY A 227 8.96 -6.49 29.24
C GLY A 227 9.49 -7.92 29.28
N ASN A 228 9.80 -8.50 28.12
CA ASN A 228 10.27 -9.86 27.99
C ASN A 228 11.76 -9.96 28.36
N PRO A 229 12.16 -10.79 29.33
CA PRO A 229 13.56 -10.92 29.75
C PRO A 229 14.51 -11.38 28.62
N GLY A 230 13.99 -12.00 27.56
CA GLY A 230 14.76 -12.43 26.40
C GLY A 230 15.06 -11.33 25.37
N THR A 231 14.46 -10.15 25.54
CA THR A 231 14.65 -9.00 24.66
C THR A 231 15.11 -7.81 25.48
N SER A 232 16.32 -7.32 25.22
CA SER A 232 16.85 -6.13 25.86
C SER A 232 16.94 -4.98 24.87
N PRO A 233 16.63 -3.73 25.29
CA PRO A 233 16.78 -2.57 24.42
C PRO A 233 18.25 -2.40 23.98
N LEU A 234 18.45 -2.01 22.72
CA LEU A 234 19.79 -1.76 22.19
C LEU A 234 20.41 -0.51 22.80
N GLY A 235 21.69 -0.59 23.12
CA GLY A 235 22.50 0.59 23.44
C GLY A 235 22.68 1.50 22.24
N PHE A 236 22.89 2.79 22.51
CA PHE A 236 22.95 3.83 21.47
C PHE A 236 24.03 3.59 20.41
N GLU A 237 25.22 3.10 20.79
CA GLU A 237 26.31 2.80 19.85
C GLU A 237 25.94 1.68 18.88
N THR A 238 25.36 0.58 19.38
CA THR A 238 24.88 -0.53 18.55
C THR A 238 23.74 -0.08 17.66
N TRP A 239 22.79 0.72 18.17
CA TRP A 239 21.70 1.30 17.39
C TRP A 239 22.22 2.13 16.21
N GLN A 240 23.22 3.01 16.44
CA GLN A 240 23.82 3.81 15.37
C GLN A 240 24.48 2.93 14.30
N GLY A 241 25.22 1.91 14.72
CA GLY A 241 25.87 0.97 13.81
C GLY A 241 24.88 0.26 12.90
N ILE A 242 23.78 -0.24 13.48
CA ILE A 242 22.71 -0.94 12.75
C ILE A 242 21.98 0.03 11.79
N VAL A 243 21.60 1.21 12.24
CA VAL A 243 20.93 2.22 11.39
C VAL A 243 21.81 2.60 10.21
N PHE A 244 23.09 2.91 10.46
CA PHE A 244 24.02 3.28 9.40
C PHE A 244 24.25 2.14 8.42
N GLY A 245 24.53 0.94 8.91
CA GLY A 245 24.76 -0.24 8.07
C GLY A 245 23.56 -0.58 7.19
N GLN A 246 22.38 -0.63 7.77
CA GLN A 246 21.14 -0.91 7.02
C GLN A 246 20.82 0.18 5.98
N TYR A 247 21.02 1.45 6.34
CA TYR A 247 20.79 2.56 5.42
C TYR A 247 21.74 2.53 4.21
N VAL A 248 23.05 2.36 4.44
CA VAL A 248 24.03 2.25 3.36
C VAL A 248 23.75 1.04 2.48
N PHE A 249 23.39 -0.08 3.07
CA PHE A 249 23.04 -1.29 2.32
C PHE A 249 21.79 -1.07 1.46
N LYS A 250 20.74 -0.46 2.00
CA LYS A 250 19.51 -0.14 1.24
C LYS A 250 19.79 0.73 0.02
N ILE A 251 20.63 1.76 0.17
CA ILE A 251 21.04 2.63 -0.95
C ILE A 251 21.82 1.82 -2.00
N GLY A 252 22.76 0.99 -1.55
CA GLY A 252 23.53 0.11 -2.45
C GLY A 252 22.64 -0.85 -3.25
N ILE A 253 21.67 -1.45 -2.58
CA ILE A 253 20.71 -2.35 -3.23
C ILE A 253 19.81 -1.58 -4.22
N ALA A 254 19.31 -0.41 -3.87
CA ALA A 254 18.50 0.40 -4.78
C ALA A 254 19.25 0.75 -6.08
N ALA A 255 20.55 0.98 -5.99
CA ALA A 255 21.40 1.18 -7.16
C ALA A 255 21.58 -0.08 -8.02
N LEU A 256 21.67 -1.26 -7.39
CA LEU A 256 21.79 -2.56 -8.05
C LEU A 256 20.46 -3.05 -8.62
N ASP A 257 19.36 -2.70 -7.98
CA ASP A 257 18.01 -3.11 -8.37
C ASP A 257 17.55 -2.43 -9.68
N THR A 258 18.02 -1.21 -9.92
CA THR A 258 17.68 -0.44 -11.12
C THR A 258 17.91 -1.20 -12.44
N PRO A 259 19.08 -1.75 -12.77
CA PRO A 259 19.27 -2.50 -14.01
C PRO A 259 18.42 -3.78 -14.06
N LEU A 260 18.23 -4.45 -12.93
CA LEU A 260 17.40 -5.66 -12.84
C LEU A 260 15.93 -5.35 -13.11
N PHE A 261 15.45 -4.23 -12.58
CA PHE A 261 14.11 -3.72 -12.83
C PHE A 261 13.87 -3.46 -14.33
N TYR A 262 14.78 -2.77 -15.02
CA TYR A 262 14.64 -2.51 -16.46
C TYR A 262 14.59 -3.81 -17.27
N VAL A 263 15.47 -4.76 -16.97
CA VAL A 263 15.50 -6.06 -17.64
C VAL A 263 14.19 -6.82 -17.39
N ALA A 264 13.77 -6.91 -16.14
CA ALA A 264 12.55 -7.63 -15.77
C ALA A 264 11.29 -6.99 -16.40
N THR A 265 11.17 -5.66 -16.35
CA THR A 265 10.06 -4.92 -16.98
C THR A 265 10.00 -5.19 -18.48
N HIS A 266 11.14 -5.10 -19.18
CA HIS A 266 11.20 -5.33 -20.62
C HIS A 266 10.71 -6.76 -20.99
N TYR A 267 11.23 -7.78 -20.31
CA TYR A 267 10.85 -9.16 -20.60
C TYR A 267 9.39 -9.46 -20.25
N LEU A 268 8.93 -9.02 -19.08
CA LEU A 268 7.56 -9.27 -18.65
C LEU A 268 6.53 -8.55 -19.51
N THR A 269 6.80 -7.28 -19.86
CA THR A 269 5.89 -6.51 -20.71
C THR A 269 5.80 -7.11 -22.11
N ASN A 270 6.92 -7.49 -22.73
CA ASN A 270 6.93 -8.12 -24.04
C ASN A 270 6.17 -9.46 -24.00
N TRP A 271 6.38 -10.28 -22.98
CA TRP A 271 5.70 -11.55 -22.85
C TRP A 271 4.18 -11.44 -22.67
N ILE A 272 3.73 -10.39 -21.98
CA ILE A 272 2.28 -10.08 -21.84
C ILE A 272 1.74 -9.58 -23.17
N GLN A 273 2.42 -8.66 -23.87
CA GLN A 273 1.97 -8.09 -25.13
C GLN A 273 1.89 -9.13 -26.28
N GLU A 274 2.76 -10.14 -26.27
CA GLU A 274 2.68 -11.25 -27.23
C GLU A 274 1.36 -12.02 -27.13
N GLU A 275 0.82 -12.22 -25.92
CA GLU A 275 -0.48 -12.87 -25.73
C GLU A 275 -1.62 -11.96 -26.20
N GLU A 276 -1.57 -10.68 -25.84
CA GLU A 276 -2.58 -9.70 -26.25
C GLU A 276 -2.66 -9.61 -27.77
N ALA A 277 -1.52 -9.52 -28.46
CA ALA A 277 -1.45 -9.50 -29.92
C ALA A 277 -1.99 -10.80 -30.57
N ALA A 278 -1.72 -11.96 -29.96
CA ALA A 278 -2.24 -13.24 -30.42
C ALA A 278 -3.76 -13.36 -30.24
N LEU A 279 -4.32 -12.82 -29.15
CA LEU A 279 -5.76 -12.79 -28.89
C LEU A 279 -6.48 -11.84 -29.86
N GLU A 280 -5.91 -10.66 -30.11
CA GLU A 280 -6.43 -9.70 -31.10
C GLU A 280 -6.45 -10.29 -32.51
N ALA A 281 -5.39 -10.99 -32.91
CA ALA A 281 -5.32 -11.66 -34.21
C ALA A 281 -6.39 -12.75 -34.38
N ASN A 282 -6.84 -13.37 -33.27
CA ASN A 282 -7.89 -14.39 -33.24
C ASN A 282 -9.30 -13.82 -33.03
N GLY A 283 -9.46 -12.47 -33.01
CA GLY A 283 -10.79 -11.82 -32.92
C GLY A 283 -11.47 -11.93 -31.54
N VAL A 284 -10.70 -12.20 -30.47
CA VAL A 284 -11.21 -12.24 -29.11
C VAL A 284 -11.23 -10.82 -28.55
N PRO A 285 -12.43 -10.26 -28.19
CA PRO A 285 -12.50 -8.92 -27.62
C PRO A 285 -11.78 -8.86 -26.27
N GLN A 286 -10.88 -7.91 -26.11
CA GLN A 286 -10.22 -7.67 -24.82
C GLN A 286 -11.20 -7.07 -23.81
N SER A 287 -11.36 -7.72 -22.66
CA SER A 287 -11.83 -7.06 -21.46
C SER A 287 -10.66 -6.25 -20.90
N ARG A 288 -10.57 -4.96 -21.24
CA ARG A 288 -9.61 -4.06 -20.56
C ARG A 288 -9.92 -4.02 -19.08
N PRO A 289 -8.93 -4.20 -18.20
CA PRO A 289 -9.09 -4.18 -16.76
C PRO A 289 -9.49 -2.81 -16.22
#